data_9dbc8e8fa02c241223c9f301008288a2
#
_entry.id   9dbc8e8fa02c241223c9f301008288a2
#
_cell.length_a   1.000
_cell.length_b   1.000
_cell.length_c   1.000
_cell.angle_alpha   90.00
_cell.angle_beta   90.00
_cell.angle_gamma   90.00
#
_symmetry.space_group_name_H-M   'P 1'
#
loop_
_entity.id
_entity.type
_entity.pdbx_description
1 polymer ?
#
loop_
_entity_poly.entity_id
_entity_poly.type
_entity_poly.pdbx_seq_one_letter_code
_entity_poly.pdbx_strand_id
1 'polypeptide(L)'
;IWAACLGLVEEARSLTLRKMGDGPHRFPSFWGPGFDWTPDHNWGGSGMIGVQEMLIQTVGDSILLFPAWPEEWDVHFKLHAPKGTVVEVEYRDGKVIDCQVTPAARLRNVVFFNKHLNEIN
;
A
#
# COMPACT_ATOMS: atom_id res chain seq x y z
N ILE A 1 -5.54 -6.91 3.12
CA ILE A 1 -6.44 -6.24 2.16
C ILE A 1 -7.60 -5.58 2.90
N TRP A 2 -8.48 -6.30 3.56
CA TRP A 2 -9.69 -5.74 4.18
C TRP A 2 -9.39 -4.67 5.23
N ALA A 3 -8.41 -4.89 6.10
CA ALA A 3 -8.00 -3.89 7.07
C ALA A 3 -7.55 -2.58 6.38
N ALA A 4 -6.81 -2.70 5.26
CA ALA A 4 -6.40 -1.54 4.47
C ALA A 4 -7.60 -0.80 3.85
N CYS A 5 -8.56 -1.54 3.28
CA CYS A 5 -9.78 -0.96 2.70
C CYS A 5 -10.67 -0.25 3.75
N LEU A 6 -10.56 -0.67 5.01
CA LEU A 6 -11.28 -0.05 6.13
C LEU A 6 -10.49 1.08 6.81
N GLY A 7 -9.28 1.39 6.33
CA GLY A 7 -8.42 2.43 6.93
C GLY A 7 -7.87 2.07 8.32
N LEU A 8 -7.84 0.77 8.65
CA LEU A 8 -7.34 0.26 9.94
C LEU A 8 -5.81 0.09 9.84
N VAL A 9 -5.07 1.16 10.14
CA VAL A 9 -3.61 1.23 9.93
C VAL A 9 -2.87 0.17 10.73
N GLU A 10 -3.12 0.04 12.02
CA GLU A 10 -2.40 -0.89 12.90
C GLU A 10 -2.69 -2.34 12.57
N GLU A 11 -3.93 -2.67 12.25
CA GLU A 11 -4.33 -4.01 11.81
C GLU A 11 -3.69 -4.35 10.46
N ALA A 12 -3.72 -3.42 9.51
CA ALA A 12 -3.10 -3.59 8.20
C ALA A 12 -1.59 -3.80 8.33
N ARG A 13 -0.92 -2.99 9.15
CA ARG A 13 0.49 -3.12 9.50
C ARG A 13 0.81 -4.50 10.08
N SER A 14 0.12 -4.88 11.15
CA SER A 14 0.35 -6.15 11.85
C SER A 14 0.14 -7.36 10.93
N LEU A 15 -0.96 -7.36 10.18
CA LEU A 15 -1.28 -8.46 9.26
C LEU A 15 -0.26 -8.53 8.10
N THR A 16 0.21 -7.40 7.58
CA THR A 16 1.21 -7.35 6.53
C THR A 16 2.54 -7.89 7.02
N LEU A 17 3.03 -7.43 8.18
CA LEU A 17 4.28 -7.93 8.77
C LEU A 17 4.23 -9.43 9.04
N ARG A 18 3.12 -9.93 9.57
CA ARG A 18 2.94 -11.38 9.80
C ARG A 18 2.91 -12.18 8.50
N LYS A 19 2.33 -11.63 7.45
CA LYS A 19 2.21 -12.29 6.15
C LYS A 19 3.53 -12.32 5.40
N MET A 20 4.32 -11.27 5.50
CA MET A 20 5.58 -11.09 4.79
C MET A 20 6.79 -11.55 5.60
N GLY A 21 6.61 -11.81 6.91
CA GLY A 21 7.69 -12.25 7.79
C GLY A 21 8.07 -13.70 7.59
N ASP A 22 9.27 -14.03 8.05
CA ASP A 22 9.75 -15.41 8.10
C ASP A 22 9.00 -16.21 9.17
N GLY A 23 8.76 -17.48 8.89
CA GLY A 23 8.14 -18.42 9.80
C GLY A 23 9.07 -19.58 10.17
N PRO A 24 8.63 -20.51 11.03
CA PRO A 24 9.39 -21.71 11.41
C PRO A 24 9.38 -22.78 10.31
N HIS A 25 8.95 -22.43 9.11
CA HIS A 25 8.85 -23.33 7.97
C HIS A 25 10.19 -23.44 7.23
N ARG A 26 10.29 -24.46 6.38
CA ARG A 26 11.49 -24.78 5.58
C ARG A 26 11.95 -23.62 4.70
N PHE A 27 11.01 -22.84 4.19
CA PHE A 27 11.28 -21.68 3.34
C PHE A 27 10.75 -20.40 3.99
N PRO A 28 11.52 -19.31 3.96
CA PRO A 28 11.07 -18.02 4.47
C PRO A 28 10.01 -17.43 3.54
N SER A 29 9.22 -16.53 4.04
CA SER A 29 8.16 -15.74 3.42
C SER A 29 7.44 -16.31 2.18
N PHE A 30 6.19 -15.93 1.94
CA PHE A 30 5.35 -16.41 0.83
C PHE A 30 5.03 -17.92 0.81
N TRP A 31 5.50 -18.66 1.80
CA TRP A 31 5.09 -20.04 2.03
C TRP A 31 3.97 -20.02 3.04
N GLY A 32 2.81 -20.44 2.62
CA GLY A 32 1.64 -20.47 3.48
C GLY A 32 1.90 -21.30 4.76
N PRO A 33 1.22 -20.98 5.86
CA PRO A 33 1.35 -21.75 7.09
C PRO A 33 0.99 -23.22 6.83
N GLY A 34 1.94 -24.11 7.08
CA GLY A 34 1.78 -25.55 6.90
C GLY A 34 2.21 -26.12 5.55
N PHE A 35 2.68 -25.31 4.62
CA PHE A 35 3.15 -25.75 3.30
C PHE A 35 4.65 -25.48 3.12
N ASP A 36 5.47 -26.49 3.25
CA ASP A 36 6.92 -26.38 3.12
C ASP A 36 7.47 -26.93 1.78
N TRP A 37 6.60 -27.41 0.92
CA TRP A 37 7.01 -28.18 -0.24
C TRP A 37 6.88 -27.42 -1.57
N THR A 38 6.10 -26.34 -1.60
CA THR A 38 5.90 -25.53 -2.79
C THR A 38 5.63 -24.07 -2.42
N PRO A 39 6.10 -23.08 -3.24
CA PRO A 39 5.77 -21.68 -3.05
C PRO A 39 4.26 -21.46 -3.18
N ASP A 40 3.68 -20.73 -2.23
CA ASP A 40 2.28 -20.33 -2.31
C ASP A 40 2.17 -18.98 -3.03
N HIS A 41 1.96 -19.01 -4.35
CA HIS A 41 1.80 -17.81 -5.17
C HIS A 41 0.59 -16.96 -4.76
N ASN A 42 -0.48 -17.59 -4.28
CA ASN A 42 -1.64 -16.87 -3.78
C ASN A 42 -1.31 -16.13 -2.49
N TRP A 43 -0.51 -16.73 -1.62
CA TRP A 43 -0.05 -16.10 -0.39
C TRP A 43 0.80 -14.87 -0.68
N GLY A 44 1.80 -14.99 -1.56
CA GLY A 44 2.67 -13.90 -1.98
C GLY A 44 1.91 -12.81 -2.74
N GLY A 45 1.09 -13.20 -3.72
CA GLY A 45 0.29 -12.28 -4.51
C GLY A 45 -0.69 -11.47 -3.67
N SER A 46 -1.40 -12.11 -2.74
CA SER A 46 -2.32 -11.40 -1.83
C SER A 46 -1.58 -10.51 -0.83
N GLY A 47 -0.34 -10.85 -0.46
CA GLY A 47 0.54 -9.98 0.32
C GLY A 47 0.89 -8.69 -0.43
N MET A 48 1.28 -8.80 -1.69
CA MET A 48 1.58 -7.66 -2.56
C MET A 48 0.35 -6.76 -2.75
N ILE A 49 -0.81 -7.33 -3.03
CA ILE A 49 -2.06 -6.58 -3.15
C ILE A 49 -2.40 -5.89 -1.83
N GLY A 50 -2.20 -6.56 -0.69
CA GLY A 50 -2.42 -5.97 0.62
C GLY A 50 -1.57 -4.72 0.86
N VAL A 51 -0.30 -4.75 0.50
CA VAL A 51 0.59 -3.57 0.58
C VAL A 51 0.12 -2.46 -0.37
N GLN A 52 -0.27 -2.79 -1.60
CA GLN A 52 -0.79 -1.80 -2.55
C GLN A 52 -2.05 -1.11 -2.01
N GLU A 53 -2.98 -1.86 -1.41
CA GLU A 53 -4.19 -1.29 -0.81
C GLU A 53 -3.90 -0.38 0.40
N MET A 54 -2.77 -0.54 1.07
CA MET A 54 -2.32 0.37 2.11
C MET A 54 -1.79 1.70 1.54
N LEU A 55 -1.28 1.69 0.31
CA LEU A 55 -0.67 2.84 -0.36
C LEU A 55 -1.66 3.62 -1.23
N ILE A 56 -2.45 2.91 -2.05
CA ILE A 56 -3.33 3.50 -3.04
C ILE A 56 -4.64 2.72 -3.16
N GLN A 57 -5.74 3.43 -3.15
CA GLN A 57 -7.07 2.91 -3.46
C GLN A 57 -7.77 3.85 -4.41
N THR A 58 -8.78 3.34 -5.12
CA THR A 58 -9.59 4.17 -6.03
C THR A 58 -11.07 3.96 -5.76
N VAL A 59 -11.80 5.06 -5.65
CA VAL A 59 -13.26 5.06 -5.49
C VAL A 59 -13.85 6.03 -6.50
N GLY A 60 -14.55 5.51 -7.50
CA GLY A 60 -14.99 6.32 -8.63
C GLY A 60 -13.78 6.96 -9.33
N ASP A 61 -13.75 8.29 -9.38
CA ASP A 61 -12.65 9.05 -9.96
C ASP A 61 -11.55 9.43 -8.96
N SER A 62 -11.81 9.27 -7.66
CA SER A 62 -10.87 9.64 -6.61
C SER A 62 -9.75 8.62 -6.48
N ILE A 63 -8.53 9.12 -6.28
CA ILE A 63 -7.32 8.36 -6.01
C ILE A 63 -6.93 8.64 -4.57
N LEU A 64 -7.15 7.65 -3.70
CA LEU A 64 -6.88 7.76 -2.27
C LEU A 64 -5.44 7.31 -2.00
N LEU A 65 -4.60 8.20 -1.50
CA LEU A 65 -3.22 7.90 -1.15
C LEU A 65 -3.07 7.74 0.36
N PHE A 66 -2.33 6.71 0.75
CA PHE A 66 -2.04 6.33 2.13
C PHE A 66 -3.27 6.05 3.01
N PRO A 67 -4.30 5.32 2.50
CA PRO A 67 -5.52 5.06 3.27
C PRO A 67 -5.26 4.25 4.55
N ALA A 68 -4.20 3.44 4.58
CA ALA A 68 -3.83 2.63 5.74
C ALA A 68 -2.32 2.44 5.87
N TRP A 69 -1.53 3.50 5.63
CA TRP A 69 -0.07 3.44 5.72
C TRP A 69 0.43 3.90 7.09
N PRO A 70 1.30 3.12 7.77
CA PRO A 70 1.94 3.55 9.00
C PRO A 70 2.81 4.79 8.78
N GLU A 71 2.66 5.79 9.62
CA GLU A 71 3.34 7.09 9.47
C GLU A 71 4.86 6.97 9.49
N GLU A 72 5.38 6.02 10.26
CA GLU A 72 6.82 5.79 10.43
C GLU A 72 7.47 4.97 9.30
N TRP A 73 6.70 4.50 8.33
CA TRP A 73 7.23 3.73 7.21
C TRP A 73 7.53 4.63 6.01
N ASP A 74 8.80 4.78 5.69
CA ASP A 74 9.23 5.42 4.46
C ASP A 74 8.89 4.56 3.25
N VAL A 75 8.50 5.19 2.15
CA VAL A 75 8.23 4.48 0.90
C VAL A 75 8.42 5.39 -0.31
N HIS A 76 8.91 4.79 -1.40
CA HIS A 76 8.81 5.33 -2.74
C HIS A 76 8.12 4.29 -3.61
N PHE A 77 7.03 4.66 -4.24
CA PHE A 77 6.27 3.74 -5.08
C PHE A 77 5.81 4.39 -6.38
N LYS A 78 5.60 3.52 -7.37
CA LYS A 78 5.00 3.87 -8.66
C LYS A 78 3.94 2.83 -8.97
N LEU A 79 2.69 3.23 -8.94
CA LEU A 79 1.54 2.35 -9.11
C LEU A 79 0.57 2.92 -10.15
N HIS A 80 -0.26 2.03 -10.67
CA HIS A 80 -1.29 2.39 -11.64
C HIS A 80 -2.64 2.61 -10.94
N ALA A 81 -3.37 3.58 -11.45
CA ALA A 81 -4.78 3.82 -11.14
C ALA A 81 -5.61 3.71 -12.43
N PRO A 82 -6.93 3.54 -12.35
CA PRO A 82 -7.80 3.51 -13.52
C PRO A 82 -7.65 4.72 -14.44
N LYS A 83 -8.12 4.58 -15.67
CA LYS A 83 -8.08 5.62 -16.71
C LYS A 83 -6.66 5.97 -17.17
N GLY A 84 -5.81 4.95 -17.31
CA GLY A 84 -4.44 5.12 -17.80
C GLY A 84 -3.59 6.04 -16.91
N THR A 85 -3.86 6.03 -15.62
CA THR A 85 -3.18 6.90 -14.66
C THR A 85 -2.00 6.18 -14.02
N VAL A 86 -0.87 6.88 -13.91
CA VAL A 86 0.31 6.45 -13.16
C VAL A 86 0.53 7.43 -12.01
N VAL A 87 0.72 6.90 -10.82
CA VAL A 87 0.98 7.69 -9.61
C VAL A 87 2.32 7.28 -9.05
N GLU A 88 3.24 8.23 -8.91
CA GLU A 88 4.55 8.04 -8.31
C GLU A 88 4.69 8.97 -7.11
N VAL A 89 4.99 8.40 -5.94
CA VAL A 89 5.03 9.14 -4.68
C VAL A 89 6.25 8.76 -3.88
N GLU A 90 6.93 9.76 -3.34
CA GLU A 90 7.95 9.60 -2.31
C GLU A 90 7.42 10.12 -0.97
N TYR A 91 7.47 9.27 0.05
CA TYR A 91 7.02 9.56 1.40
C TYR A 91 8.13 9.21 2.40
N ARG A 92 8.53 10.18 3.21
CA ARG A 92 9.57 10.04 4.23
C ARG A 92 9.24 10.84 5.47
N ASP A 93 9.60 10.31 6.63
CA ASP A 93 9.44 10.98 7.92
C ASP A 93 8.01 11.54 8.15
N GLY A 94 7.02 10.75 7.79
CA GLY A 94 5.61 11.13 7.94
C GLY A 94 5.11 12.16 6.92
N LYS A 95 5.86 12.46 5.86
CA LYS A 95 5.53 13.52 4.89
C LYS A 95 5.66 13.04 3.45
N VAL A 96 4.79 13.54 2.59
CA VAL A 96 4.95 13.42 1.14
C VAL A 96 6.04 14.40 0.70
N ILE A 97 7.11 13.87 0.14
CA ILE A 97 8.23 14.66 -0.40
C ILE A 97 7.97 15.06 -1.86
N ASP A 98 7.45 14.10 -2.64
CA ASP A 98 7.10 14.32 -4.04
C ASP A 98 5.88 13.48 -4.41
N CYS A 99 5.04 14.01 -5.31
CA CYS A 99 3.88 13.33 -5.85
C CYS A 99 3.67 13.71 -7.32
N GLN A 100 3.88 12.74 -8.19
CA GLN A 100 3.71 12.91 -9.63
C GLN A 100 2.56 12.04 -10.13
N VAL A 101 1.66 12.64 -10.91
CA VAL A 101 0.52 11.96 -11.51
C VAL A 101 0.51 12.18 -13.01
N THR A 102 0.43 11.11 -13.76
CA THR A 102 0.36 11.13 -15.21
C THR A 102 -0.94 10.45 -15.68
N PRO A 103 -1.81 11.13 -16.46
CA PRO A 103 -1.69 12.50 -16.92
C PRO A 103 -1.87 13.52 -15.78
N ALA A 104 -1.21 14.68 -15.89
CA ALA A 104 -1.22 15.70 -14.84
C ALA A 104 -2.63 16.19 -14.45
N ALA A 105 -3.58 16.15 -15.38
CA ALA A 105 -4.99 16.50 -15.12
C ALA A 105 -5.63 15.62 -14.02
N ARG A 106 -5.10 14.42 -13.78
CA ARG A 106 -5.59 13.49 -12.75
C ARG A 106 -5.12 13.85 -11.34
N LEU A 107 -4.16 14.75 -11.19
CA LEU A 107 -3.71 15.21 -9.87
C LEU A 107 -4.88 15.80 -9.04
N ARG A 108 -5.84 16.44 -9.68
CA ARG A 108 -7.05 16.97 -9.02
C ARG A 108 -7.92 15.90 -8.35
N ASN A 109 -7.74 14.63 -8.72
CA ASN A 109 -8.49 13.51 -8.16
C ASN A 109 -7.78 12.84 -6.97
N VAL A 110 -6.57 13.29 -6.65
CA VAL A 110 -5.79 12.74 -5.53
C VAL A 110 -6.31 13.28 -4.20
N VAL A 111 -6.50 12.36 -3.25
CA VAL A 111 -6.89 12.64 -1.87
C VAL A 111 -5.90 11.95 -0.94
N PHE A 112 -5.26 12.72 -0.07
CA PHE A 112 -4.36 12.17 0.95
C PHE A 112 -5.12 11.88 2.24
N PHE A 113 -4.94 10.66 2.76
CA PHE A 113 -5.61 10.22 3.98
C PHE A 113 -4.81 10.44 5.26
N ASN A 114 -3.52 10.77 5.14
CA ASN A 114 -2.69 11.03 6.32
C ASN A 114 -3.04 12.39 6.92
N LYS A 115 -3.31 12.43 8.24
CA LYS A 115 -3.78 13.63 8.96
C LYS A 115 -2.85 14.84 8.86
N HIS A 116 -1.55 14.62 8.59
CA HIS A 116 -0.55 15.67 8.49
C HIS A 116 -0.38 16.27 7.08
N LEU A 117 -1.07 15.70 6.07
CA LEU A 117 -0.93 16.16 4.68
C LEU A 117 -2.01 17.15 4.24
N ASN A 118 -3.03 17.37 5.06
CA ASN A 118 -4.05 18.39 4.80
C ASN A 118 -3.55 19.83 5.05
N GLU A 119 -2.29 20.01 5.47
CA GLU A 119 -1.66 21.31 5.70
C GLU A 119 -0.77 21.79 4.55
N ILE A 120 -0.66 21.02 3.47
CA ILE A 120 0.03 21.45 2.25
C ILE A 120 -1.00 22.06 1.30
N ASN A 121 -1.39 23.26 1.60
CA ASN A 121 -2.02 24.16 0.66
C ASN A 121 -0.99 25.17 0.14
#